data_b22084b861690b4e49b6a0c51b4be9bf
#
_entry.id   b22084b861690b4e49b6a0c51b4be9bf
#
_cell.length_a   1.000
_cell.length_b   1.000
_cell.length_c   1.000
_cell.angle_alpha   90.00
_cell.angle_beta   90.00
_cell.angle_gamma   90.00
#
_symmetry.space_group_name_H-M   'P 1'
#
loop_
_entity.id
_entity.type
_entity.pdbx_description
1 polymer ?
#
loop_
_entity_poly.entity_id
_entity_poly.type
_entity_poly.pdbx_seq_one_letter_code
_entity_poly.pdbx_strand_id
1 'polypeptide(L)'
;MCIRDSVTGDLGNMVGMPIASGNLFMGYFDVGNALSDALSATQFGVTFYKEPVKLIGYYKYKAGEQFYENGKYTDRKDTFNLYALFYEKTNGIQMLDGHIAANNYEHPNMVASAAITSEDARETDEWTRFELTFDYLRYGKAVDPIKLADGKYNIAIVMASSKEGDLFKGAPGSTLLIDDMELICK
;
A
#
# COMPACT_ATOMS: atom_id res chain seq x y z
N MET A 1 -1.70 18.07 -13.72
CA MET A 1 -0.98 17.80 -12.45
C MET A 1 -2.01 17.46 -11.39
N CYS A 2 -1.97 16.27 -10.84
CA CYS A 2 -2.94 15.81 -9.84
C CYS A 2 -2.16 15.23 -8.66
N ILE A 3 -1.66 16.13 -7.80
CA ILE A 3 -0.93 15.75 -6.58
C ILE A 3 -1.90 15.06 -5.63
N ARG A 4 -1.48 13.91 -5.09
CA ARG A 4 -2.17 13.19 -4.01
C ARG A 4 -1.31 13.27 -2.77
N ASP A 5 -1.92 13.67 -1.68
CA ASP A 5 -1.26 13.77 -0.38
C ASP A 5 -1.83 12.75 0.62
N SER A 6 -0.97 12.32 1.50
CA SER A 6 -1.29 11.38 2.58
C SER A 6 -0.48 11.78 3.81
N VAL A 7 -1.17 12.02 4.93
CA VAL A 7 -0.55 12.51 6.17
C VAL A 7 -0.89 11.60 7.34
N THR A 8 0.12 11.24 8.13
CA THR A 8 -0.08 10.48 9.37
C THR A 8 -0.57 11.39 10.48
N GLY A 9 -1.69 11.02 11.10
CA GLY A 9 -2.32 11.74 12.21
C GLY A 9 -2.07 11.10 13.55
N ASP A 10 -2.13 11.92 14.61
CA ASP A 10 -2.22 11.48 16.00
C ASP A 10 -3.70 11.51 16.42
N LEU A 11 -4.26 10.36 16.78
CA LEU A 11 -5.63 10.22 17.24
C LEU A 11 -5.78 10.25 18.78
N GLY A 12 -4.68 10.50 19.52
CA GLY A 12 -4.70 10.67 20.97
C GLY A 12 -5.24 9.48 21.73
N ASN A 13 -4.92 8.26 21.35
CA ASN A 13 -5.46 7.02 21.93
C ASN A 13 -7.00 6.85 21.81
N MET A 14 -7.64 7.63 20.94
CA MET A 14 -9.06 7.46 20.68
C MET A 14 -9.29 6.06 20.07
N VAL A 15 -10.21 5.31 20.63
CA VAL A 15 -10.56 3.93 20.24
C VAL A 15 -9.37 2.93 20.17
N GLY A 16 -8.30 3.17 20.94
CA GLY A 16 -7.12 2.27 20.97
C GLY A 16 -6.20 2.34 19.76
N MET A 17 -6.38 3.35 18.91
CA MET A 17 -5.58 3.59 17.70
C MET A 17 -4.87 4.94 17.82
N PRO A 18 -3.69 5.01 18.45
CA PRO A 18 -3.03 6.29 18.71
C PRO A 18 -2.54 6.96 17.42
N ILE A 19 -2.11 6.18 16.44
CA ILE A 19 -1.60 6.67 15.15
C ILE A 19 -2.50 6.19 14.02
N ALA A 20 -2.86 7.08 13.12
CA ALA A 20 -3.51 6.78 11.86
C ALA A 20 -2.62 7.20 10.70
N SER A 21 -2.04 6.23 10.00
CA SER A 21 -1.37 6.49 8.74
C SER A 21 -2.37 7.03 7.71
N GLY A 22 -2.00 8.09 7.01
CA GLY A 22 -2.73 8.48 5.83
C GLY A 22 -2.53 7.43 4.74
N ASN A 23 -3.62 6.93 4.18
CA ASN A 23 -3.61 5.90 3.16
C ASN A 23 -4.38 6.33 1.92
N LEU A 24 -3.83 5.99 0.75
CA LEU A 24 -4.51 6.08 -0.52
C LEU A 24 -4.39 4.71 -1.21
N PHE A 25 -5.52 4.10 -1.58
CA PHE A 25 -5.51 2.76 -2.14
C PHE A 25 -6.65 2.54 -3.16
N MET A 26 -6.46 1.56 -4.02
CA MET A 26 -7.49 1.06 -4.92
C MET A 26 -8.28 -0.06 -4.22
N GLY A 27 -9.57 0.19 -3.98
CA GLY A 27 -10.42 -0.73 -3.25
C GLY A 27 -11.57 -0.01 -2.54
N TYR A 28 -12.05 -0.59 -1.46
CA TYR A 28 -13.06 0.04 -0.60
C TYR A 28 -12.75 -0.18 0.88
N PHE A 29 -13.36 0.66 1.71
CA PHE A 29 -13.23 0.59 3.17
C PHE A 29 -14.59 0.21 3.77
N ASP A 30 -14.63 -0.90 4.50
CA ASP A 30 -15.81 -1.39 5.22
C ASP A 30 -15.86 -0.75 6.61
N VAL A 31 -16.62 0.33 6.72
CA VAL A 31 -16.79 1.08 7.97
C VAL A 31 -17.40 0.21 9.08
N GLY A 32 -18.23 -0.77 8.71
CA GLY A 32 -18.88 -1.67 9.70
C GLY A 32 -17.89 -2.53 10.47
N ASN A 33 -16.82 -2.96 9.81
CA ASN A 33 -15.77 -3.78 10.42
C ASN A 33 -14.61 -2.97 11.02
N ALA A 34 -14.52 -1.67 10.72
CA ALA A 34 -13.38 -0.83 11.08
C ALA A 34 -13.07 -0.77 12.59
N LEU A 35 -14.09 -0.86 13.43
CA LEU A 35 -13.92 -0.81 14.89
C LEU A 35 -13.53 -2.16 15.50
N SER A 36 -13.80 -3.27 14.81
CA SER A 36 -13.50 -4.63 15.31
C SER A 36 -12.16 -5.14 14.75
N ASP A 37 -11.88 -4.86 13.48
CA ASP A 37 -10.66 -5.24 12.77
C ASP A 37 -10.37 -4.25 11.64
N ALA A 38 -9.54 -3.26 11.92
CA ALA A 38 -9.20 -2.19 10.97
C ALA A 38 -8.47 -2.72 9.72
N LEU A 39 -7.71 -3.80 9.84
CA LEU A 39 -7.01 -4.41 8.70
C LEU A 39 -8.01 -5.13 7.78
N SER A 40 -8.93 -5.89 8.32
CA SER A 40 -10.00 -6.53 7.55
C SER A 40 -10.99 -5.54 6.94
N ALA A 41 -11.11 -4.34 7.50
CA ALA A 41 -11.97 -3.29 6.96
C ALA A 41 -11.48 -2.71 5.63
N THR A 42 -10.17 -2.78 5.38
CA THR A 42 -9.57 -2.28 4.14
C THR A 42 -9.50 -3.40 3.11
N GLN A 43 -10.30 -3.29 2.06
CA GLN A 43 -10.39 -4.28 0.99
C GLN A 43 -9.69 -3.76 -0.26
N PHE A 44 -8.61 -4.42 -0.67
CA PHE A 44 -7.73 -3.99 -1.75
C PHE A 44 -8.07 -4.65 -3.08
N GLY A 45 -8.17 -3.86 -4.11
CA GLY A 45 -8.18 -4.28 -5.50
C GLY A 45 -9.42 -3.87 -6.29
N VAL A 46 -9.19 -3.73 -7.58
CA VAL A 46 -10.22 -3.54 -8.61
C VAL A 46 -9.95 -4.52 -9.73
N THR A 47 -11.01 -4.97 -10.41
CA THR A 47 -10.87 -5.90 -11.55
C THR A 47 -9.99 -5.30 -12.62
N PHE A 48 -9.05 -6.10 -13.12
CA PHE A 48 -8.05 -5.66 -14.07
C PHE A 48 -7.90 -6.65 -15.23
N TYR A 49 -7.69 -6.12 -16.44
CA TYR A 49 -7.75 -6.87 -17.70
C TYR A 49 -6.44 -6.85 -18.48
N LYS A 50 -5.36 -6.33 -17.89
CA LYS A 50 -4.03 -6.25 -18.51
C LYS A 50 -2.99 -6.87 -17.58
N GLU A 51 -1.87 -7.29 -18.14
CA GLU A 51 -0.73 -7.77 -17.36
C GLU A 51 0.16 -6.59 -16.96
N PRO A 52 0.25 -6.24 -15.66
CA PRO A 52 1.08 -5.12 -15.22
C PRO A 52 2.56 -5.48 -15.29
N VAL A 53 3.37 -4.52 -15.72
CA VAL A 53 4.84 -4.67 -15.86
C VAL A 53 5.57 -3.80 -14.84
N LYS A 54 5.20 -2.52 -14.78
CA LYS A 54 5.84 -1.53 -13.90
C LYS A 54 4.83 -0.51 -13.41
N LEU A 55 5.05 -0.02 -12.19
CA LEU A 55 4.44 1.20 -11.68
C LEU A 55 5.51 2.27 -11.58
N ILE A 56 5.31 3.41 -12.23
CA ILE A 56 6.22 4.55 -12.20
C ILE A 56 5.50 5.80 -11.72
N GLY A 57 6.24 6.78 -11.25
CA GLY A 57 5.73 8.07 -10.83
C GLY A 57 6.79 8.87 -10.09
N TYR A 58 6.32 9.90 -9.38
CA TYR A 58 7.18 10.77 -8.58
C TYR A 58 6.63 10.89 -7.17
N TYR A 59 7.53 11.01 -6.20
CA TYR A 59 7.15 11.24 -4.82
C TYR A 59 7.98 12.35 -4.18
N LYS A 60 7.42 12.93 -3.10
CA LYS A 60 8.16 13.65 -2.06
C LYS A 60 7.74 13.06 -0.72
N TYR A 61 8.65 12.97 0.21
CA TYR A 61 8.34 12.45 1.53
C TYR A 61 9.08 13.22 2.62
N LYS A 62 8.34 13.53 3.67
CA LYS A 62 8.89 14.10 4.90
C LYS A 62 8.39 13.31 6.10
N ALA A 63 9.31 12.75 6.88
CA ALA A 63 8.97 12.07 8.13
C ALA A 63 8.55 13.07 9.21
N GLY A 64 7.60 12.69 10.06
CA GLY A 64 7.29 13.41 11.28
C GLY A 64 8.45 13.39 12.27
N GLU A 65 8.39 14.27 13.28
CA GLU A 65 9.52 14.49 14.19
C GLU A 65 9.80 13.29 15.11
N GLN A 66 8.74 12.64 15.64
CA GLN A 66 8.86 11.56 16.62
C GLN A 66 8.02 10.37 16.21
N PHE A 67 8.62 9.19 16.18
CA PHE A 67 7.96 7.94 15.84
C PHE A 67 7.28 7.33 17.07
N TYR A 68 5.98 7.02 16.95
CA TYR A 68 5.21 6.36 18.00
C TYR A 68 5.22 4.85 17.78
N GLU A 69 5.64 4.11 18.81
CA GLU A 69 5.56 2.65 18.87
C GLU A 69 5.50 2.14 20.31
N ASN A 70 4.79 1.04 20.55
CA ASN A 70 4.72 0.38 21.84
C ASN A 70 4.36 1.32 23.02
N GLY A 71 3.42 2.25 22.78
CA GLY A 71 2.92 3.16 23.81
C GLY A 71 3.79 4.38 24.11
N LYS A 72 4.84 4.66 23.31
CA LYS A 72 5.77 5.78 23.53
C LYS A 72 6.31 6.36 22.24
N TYR A 73 6.74 7.61 22.30
CA TYR A 73 7.51 8.25 21.24
C TYR A 73 8.99 7.88 21.33
N THR A 74 9.63 7.69 20.17
CA THR A 74 11.04 7.33 20.02
C THR A 74 11.71 8.21 18.97
N ASP A 75 13.06 8.20 18.93
CA ASP A 75 13.86 8.91 17.92
C ASP A 75 13.98 8.16 16.59
N ARG A 76 13.26 7.04 16.45
CA ARG A 76 13.19 6.29 15.19
C ARG A 76 12.60 7.18 14.10
N LYS A 77 13.16 7.12 12.89
CA LYS A 77 12.59 7.80 11.72
C LYS A 77 11.50 6.95 11.09
N ASP A 78 10.42 7.61 10.71
CA ASP A 78 9.36 7.01 9.92
C ASP A 78 9.77 6.87 8.45
N THR A 79 9.15 5.94 7.74
CA THR A 79 9.26 5.81 6.29
C THR A 79 7.88 5.55 5.71
N PHE A 80 7.69 5.90 4.45
CA PHE A 80 6.45 5.61 3.74
C PHE A 80 6.42 4.19 3.15
N ASN A 81 5.24 3.73 2.74
CA ASN A 81 5.06 2.53 1.96
C ASN A 81 4.38 2.84 0.62
N LEU A 82 4.83 2.18 -0.44
CA LEU A 82 4.25 2.24 -1.77
C LEU A 82 4.39 0.86 -2.40
N TYR A 83 3.27 0.24 -2.71
CA TYR A 83 3.28 -1.07 -3.33
C TYR A 83 2.08 -1.29 -4.25
N ALA A 84 2.23 -2.27 -5.14
CA ALA A 84 1.16 -2.72 -6.02
C ALA A 84 1.06 -4.25 -5.96
N LEU A 85 -0.16 -4.75 -5.99
CA LEU A 85 -0.51 -6.17 -5.91
C LEU A 85 -1.26 -6.56 -7.18
N PHE A 86 -0.88 -7.68 -7.77
CA PHE A 86 -1.62 -8.31 -8.85
C PHE A 86 -1.93 -9.75 -8.46
N TYR A 87 -3.21 -10.09 -8.37
CA TYR A 87 -3.64 -11.37 -7.82
C TYR A 87 -4.89 -11.93 -8.51
N GLU A 88 -5.03 -13.25 -8.49
CA GLU A 88 -6.18 -13.96 -9.05
C GLU A 88 -7.33 -14.01 -8.05
N LYS A 89 -8.56 -13.69 -8.50
CA LYS A 89 -9.78 -13.92 -7.75
C LYS A 89 -10.16 -15.40 -7.80
N THR A 90 -10.59 -15.93 -6.67
CA THR A 90 -11.13 -17.29 -6.54
C THR A 90 -12.50 -17.26 -5.89
N ASN A 91 -13.21 -18.40 -5.85
CA ASN A 91 -14.54 -18.47 -5.24
C ASN A 91 -14.55 -18.08 -3.74
N GLY A 92 -13.43 -18.26 -3.05
CA GLY A 92 -13.29 -17.91 -1.63
C GLY A 92 -12.65 -16.55 -1.37
N ILE A 93 -11.94 -15.97 -2.36
CA ILE A 93 -11.19 -14.72 -2.22
C ILE A 93 -11.49 -13.82 -3.42
N GLN A 94 -12.31 -12.82 -3.19
CA GLN A 94 -12.62 -11.81 -4.19
C GLN A 94 -11.73 -10.57 -4.04
N MET A 95 -11.35 -10.24 -2.82
CA MET A 95 -10.43 -9.14 -2.51
C MET A 95 -9.45 -9.58 -1.41
N LEU A 96 -8.28 -8.96 -1.38
CA LEU A 96 -7.31 -9.05 -0.30
C LEU A 96 -7.55 -7.90 0.69
N ASP A 97 -7.22 -8.10 1.95
CA ASP A 97 -7.38 -7.10 2.99
C ASP A 97 -6.03 -6.54 3.49
N GLY A 98 -6.06 -5.69 4.51
CA GLY A 98 -4.89 -5.03 5.05
C GLY A 98 -3.83 -5.97 5.63
N HIS A 99 -4.17 -7.21 5.97
CA HIS A 99 -3.19 -8.19 6.46
C HIS A 99 -2.13 -8.58 5.45
N ILE A 100 -2.37 -8.33 4.14
CA ILE A 100 -1.43 -8.68 3.08
C ILE A 100 -0.07 -7.97 3.23
N ALA A 101 -0.06 -6.72 3.67
CA ALA A 101 1.17 -5.98 3.89
C ALA A 101 1.95 -6.51 5.11
N ALA A 102 1.25 -6.79 6.21
CA ALA A 102 1.84 -7.38 7.41
C ALA A 102 2.42 -8.79 7.16
N ASN A 103 1.84 -9.53 6.22
CA ASN A 103 2.34 -10.84 5.78
C ASN A 103 3.35 -10.77 4.62
N ASN A 104 4.05 -9.65 4.49
CA ASN A 104 5.07 -9.45 3.44
C ASN A 104 4.56 -9.80 2.03
N TYR A 105 3.31 -9.49 1.72
CA TYR A 105 2.63 -9.76 0.44
C TYR A 105 2.50 -11.25 0.08
N GLU A 106 2.64 -12.15 1.07
CA GLU A 106 2.47 -13.59 0.85
C GLU A 106 0.99 -13.98 0.93
N HIS A 107 0.47 -14.51 -0.17
CA HIS A 107 -0.89 -15.05 -0.26
C HIS A 107 -1.00 -16.04 -1.42
N PRO A 108 -1.78 -17.15 -1.29
CA PRO A 108 -1.92 -18.14 -2.36
C PRO A 108 -2.46 -17.59 -3.68
N ASN A 109 -3.21 -16.50 -3.64
CA ASN A 109 -3.79 -15.86 -4.84
C ASN A 109 -2.84 -14.86 -5.52
N MET A 110 -1.73 -14.48 -4.90
CA MET A 110 -0.78 -13.53 -5.49
C MET A 110 -0.17 -14.09 -6.77
N VAL A 111 -0.01 -13.23 -7.76
CA VAL A 111 0.60 -13.52 -9.06
C VAL A 111 1.85 -12.68 -9.26
N ALA A 112 1.80 -11.40 -8.89
CA ALA A 112 2.96 -10.51 -8.88
C ALA A 112 2.75 -9.40 -7.86
N SER A 113 3.84 -8.86 -7.35
CA SER A 113 3.84 -7.64 -6.53
C SER A 113 5.01 -6.74 -6.94
N ALA A 114 4.83 -5.44 -6.70
CA ALA A 114 5.87 -4.44 -6.85
C ALA A 114 5.83 -3.56 -5.61
N ALA A 115 6.97 -3.36 -4.94
CA ALA A 115 7.02 -2.57 -3.72
C ALA A 115 8.29 -1.72 -3.68
N ILE A 116 8.17 -0.53 -3.09
CA ILE A 116 9.34 0.33 -2.86
C ILE A 116 10.26 -0.33 -1.83
N THR A 117 11.56 -0.27 -2.09
CA THR A 117 12.55 -0.78 -1.14
C THR A 117 12.73 0.18 0.04
N SER A 118 13.25 -0.30 1.15
CA SER A 118 13.56 0.59 2.28
C SER A 118 14.70 1.58 1.98
N GLU A 119 15.54 1.29 0.98
CA GLU A 119 16.61 2.17 0.52
C GLU A 119 16.08 3.31 -0.35
N ASP A 120 14.99 3.06 -1.09
CA ASP A 120 14.36 4.04 -1.99
C ASP A 120 13.29 4.88 -1.28
N ALA A 121 12.69 4.35 -0.19
CA ALA A 121 11.67 5.05 0.62
C ALA A 121 12.33 6.03 1.60
N ARG A 122 12.89 7.14 1.10
CA ARG A 122 13.63 8.14 1.89
C ARG A 122 13.03 9.54 1.82
N GLU A 123 13.38 10.36 2.80
CA GLU A 123 13.00 11.77 2.82
C GLU A 123 13.58 12.51 1.61
N THR A 124 12.76 13.34 0.98
CA THR A 124 13.17 14.20 -0.13
C THR A 124 12.24 15.41 -0.26
N ASP A 125 12.82 16.59 -0.43
CA ASP A 125 12.09 17.81 -0.74
C ASP A 125 11.90 18.00 -2.27
N GLU A 126 12.61 17.21 -3.09
CA GLU A 126 12.52 17.23 -4.53
C GLU A 126 11.65 16.08 -5.06
N TRP A 127 10.94 16.30 -6.17
CA TRP A 127 10.21 15.26 -6.85
C TRP A 127 11.17 14.15 -7.31
N THR A 128 11.11 13.02 -6.62
CA THR A 128 11.98 11.87 -6.85
C THR A 128 11.22 10.80 -7.61
N ARG A 129 11.77 10.38 -8.75
CA ARG A 129 11.16 9.33 -9.57
C ARG A 129 11.29 7.97 -8.89
N PHE A 130 10.21 7.21 -8.89
CA PHE A 130 10.22 5.79 -8.54
C PHE A 130 9.87 4.93 -9.76
N GLU A 131 10.38 3.70 -9.77
CA GLU A 131 10.05 2.68 -10.76
C GLU A 131 10.01 1.31 -10.07
N LEU A 132 8.81 0.76 -9.93
CA LEU A 132 8.57 -0.51 -9.25
C LEU A 132 8.21 -1.55 -10.30
N THR A 133 9.06 -2.55 -10.49
CA THR A 133 8.83 -3.66 -11.43
C THR A 133 8.05 -4.77 -10.73
N PHE A 134 7.01 -5.29 -11.38
CA PHE A 134 6.24 -6.41 -10.86
C PHE A 134 7.07 -7.71 -10.88
N ASP A 135 7.27 -8.29 -9.72
CA ASP A 135 7.99 -9.55 -9.54
C ASP A 135 7.04 -10.75 -9.66
N TYR A 136 7.01 -11.36 -10.83
CA TYR A 136 6.26 -12.59 -11.11
C TYR A 136 7.01 -13.84 -10.65
N LEU A 137 8.35 -13.77 -10.59
CA LEU A 137 9.18 -14.92 -10.23
C LEU A 137 8.98 -15.33 -8.76
N ARG A 138 8.74 -14.34 -7.92
CA ARG A 138 8.48 -14.56 -6.49
C ARG A 138 7.35 -15.55 -6.23
N TYR A 139 6.29 -15.52 -7.04
CA TYR A 139 5.10 -16.35 -6.84
C TYR A 139 5.06 -17.56 -7.77
N GLY A 140 5.94 -17.63 -8.77
CA GLY A 140 6.05 -18.75 -9.71
C GLY A 140 4.78 -19.00 -10.53
N LYS A 141 3.95 -17.97 -10.74
CA LYS A 141 2.68 -18.09 -11.48
C LYS A 141 2.75 -17.34 -12.80
N ALA A 142 2.21 -17.96 -13.85
CA ALA A 142 1.95 -17.33 -15.13
C ALA A 142 0.54 -16.72 -15.15
N VAL A 143 0.38 -15.65 -15.89
CA VAL A 143 -0.92 -15.06 -16.16
C VAL A 143 -1.65 -15.89 -17.22
N ASP A 144 -2.86 -16.34 -16.90
CA ASP A 144 -3.74 -17.03 -17.84
C ASP A 144 -4.50 -15.97 -18.67
N PRO A 145 -4.29 -15.91 -20.00
CA PRO A 145 -4.90 -14.88 -20.84
C PRO A 145 -6.44 -15.00 -20.92
N ILE A 146 -7.00 -16.21 -20.77
CA ILE A 146 -8.46 -16.40 -20.76
C ILE A 146 -9.03 -15.82 -19.46
N LYS A 147 -8.46 -16.18 -18.32
CA LYS A 147 -8.85 -15.63 -17.02
C LYS A 147 -8.68 -14.13 -16.96
N LEU A 148 -7.61 -13.58 -17.60
CA LEU A 148 -7.36 -12.15 -17.67
C LEU A 148 -8.49 -11.44 -18.44
N ALA A 149 -8.86 -11.96 -19.61
CA ALA A 149 -9.96 -11.43 -20.42
C ALA A 149 -11.32 -11.55 -19.69
N ASP A 150 -11.51 -12.59 -18.90
CA ASP A 150 -12.73 -12.82 -18.09
C ASP A 150 -12.76 -12.00 -16.78
N GLY A 151 -11.75 -11.11 -16.56
CA GLY A 151 -11.69 -10.28 -15.38
C GLY A 151 -11.50 -11.07 -14.08
N LYS A 152 -10.77 -12.18 -14.12
CA LYS A 152 -10.46 -13.01 -12.93
C LYS A 152 -9.24 -12.51 -12.13
N TYR A 153 -8.68 -11.39 -12.51
CA TYR A 153 -7.56 -10.76 -11.79
C TYR A 153 -7.98 -9.41 -11.23
N ASN A 154 -7.37 -9.06 -10.11
CA ASN A 154 -7.44 -7.73 -9.53
C ASN A 154 -6.06 -7.10 -9.50
N ILE A 155 -6.04 -5.76 -9.55
CA ILE A 155 -4.89 -4.94 -9.21
C ILE A 155 -5.23 -4.04 -8.02
N ALA A 156 -4.29 -3.85 -7.13
CA ALA A 156 -4.34 -2.82 -6.10
C ALA A 156 -3.04 -2.02 -6.11
N ILE A 157 -3.15 -0.71 -5.93
CA ILE A 157 -2.02 0.18 -5.67
C ILE A 157 -2.31 0.82 -4.33
N VAL A 158 -1.34 0.77 -3.42
CA VAL A 158 -1.48 1.24 -2.04
C VAL A 158 -0.30 2.14 -1.69
N MET A 159 -0.61 3.27 -1.10
CA MET A 159 0.34 4.28 -0.64
C MET A 159 0.01 4.64 0.79
N ALA A 160 0.99 4.65 1.68
CA ALA A 160 0.81 4.97 3.08
C ALA A 160 1.92 5.91 3.56
N SER A 161 1.57 6.97 4.28
CA SER A 161 2.53 7.94 4.83
C SER A 161 3.38 7.38 5.96
N SER A 162 2.97 6.26 6.57
CA SER A 162 3.76 5.48 7.55
C SER A 162 3.74 4.01 7.18
N LYS A 163 4.91 3.41 7.05
CA LYS A 163 5.09 2.01 6.60
C LYS A 163 4.46 1.00 7.56
N GLU A 164 4.54 1.26 8.86
CA GLU A 164 3.98 0.40 9.91
C GLU A 164 2.63 0.94 10.42
N GLY A 165 1.93 1.72 9.59
CA GLY A 165 0.63 2.30 9.92
C GLY A 165 -0.46 1.25 10.18
N ASP A 166 -0.35 0.08 9.58
CA ASP A 166 -1.19 -1.11 9.82
C ASP A 166 -1.03 -1.66 11.25
N LEU A 167 0.09 -1.39 11.90
CA LEU A 167 0.38 -1.72 13.30
C LEU A 167 0.15 -0.54 14.26
N PHE A 168 -0.50 0.53 13.80
CA PHE A 168 -0.69 1.79 14.52
C PHE A 168 0.62 2.42 15.00
N LYS A 169 1.68 2.26 14.20
CA LYS A 169 3.00 2.85 14.41
C LYS A 169 3.30 3.84 13.30
N GLY A 170 3.95 4.94 13.65
CA GLY A 170 4.29 5.99 12.69
C GLY A 170 4.60 7.30 13.39
N ALA A 171 5.02 8.30 12.63
CA ALA A 171 5.28 9.63 13.16
C ALA A 171 4.18 10.60 12.72
N PRO A 172 3.41 11.18 13.65
CA PRO A 172 2.47 12.25 13.31
C PRO A 172 3.13 13.35 12.49
N GLY A 173 2.47 13.76 11.40
CA GLY A 173 3.02 14.73 10.46
C GLY A 173 3.87 14.11 9.35
N SER A 174 4.14 12.80 9.34
CA SER A 174 4.73 12.13 8.18
C SER A 174 3.84 12.37 6.96
N THR A 175 4.41 12.95 5.90
CA THR A 175 3.67 13.40 4.72
C THR A 175 4.27 12.79 3.46
N LEU A 176 3.44 12.10 2.69
CA LEU A 176 3.76 11.54 1.39
C LEU A 176 2.97 12.27 0.30
N LEU A 177 3.65 12.82 -0.67
CA LEU A 177 3.08 13.39 -1.89
C LEU A 177 3.41 12.49 -3.07
N ILE A 178 2.42 12.21 -3.91
CA ILE A 178 2.59 11.39 -5.14
C ILE A 178 2.04 12.17 -6.33
N ASP A 179 2.75 12.13 -7.45
CA ASP A 179 2.34 12.74 -8.71
C ASP A 179 2.73 11.90 -9.94
N ASP A 180 2.09 12.18 -11.07
CA ASP A 180 2.35 11.60 -12.40
C ASP A 180 2.51 10.07 -12.39
N MET A 181 1.60 9.39 -11.67
CA MET A 181 1.64 7.94 -11.55
C MET A 181 1.12 7.25 -12.80
N GLU A 182 1.88 6.29 -13.32
CA GLU A 182 1.54 5.50 -14.50
C GLU A 182 1.77 4.01 -14.25
N LEU A 183 0.77 3.19 -14.65
CA LEU A 183 0.87 1.73 -14.66
C LEU A 183 1.15 1.24 -16.08
N ILE A 184 2.36 0.74 -16.31
CA ILE A 184 2.78 0.18 -17.59
C ILE A 184 2.36 -1.28 -17.66
N CYS A 185 1.69 -1.67 -18.75
CA CYS A 185 1.14 -3.00 -18.97
C CYS A 185 1.56 -3.56 -20.33
N LYS A 186 1.50 -4.89 -20.46
CA LYS A 186 1.51 -5.59 -21.76
C LYS A 186 0.13 -5.56 -22.39
#